data_8921eecb25a766b7faa75b7f7ee169ee
#
_entry.id   8921eecb25a766b7faa75b7f7ee169ee
#
_cell.length_a   1.000
_cell.length_b   1.000
_cell.length_c   1.000
_cell.angle_alpha   90.00
_cell.angle_beta   90.00
_cell.angle_gamma   90.00
#
_symmetry.space_group_name_H-M   'P 1'
#
loop_
_entity.id
_entity.type
_entity.pdbx_description
1 polymer ?
#
loop_
_entity_poly.entity_id
_entity_poly.type
_entity_poly.pdbx_seq_one_letter_code
_entity_poly.pdbx_strand_id
1 'polypeptide(L)'
;DWKVFAKSDRFYVREYEEETNLRCHLLLDASGSMAYGAKKETGSLSKLEYASRLAACLAYLSLRQTDSVGLTTFDSQIRSQVPPRGGASHTRQIIDLLGSTSTGEETDLGKVFHEIAPRLKKRGLVVIISDCFGDVPSILKGLAHFNHAKHDVVIFQIWDRDELEFPFRSWTRFDCLENLGLK
;
A
#
# COMPACT_ATOMS: atom_id res chain seq x y z
N ASP A 1 -22.67 34.52 -9.78
CA ASP A 1 -23.81 34.54 -10.73
C ASP A 1 -24.42 35.94 -10.76
N TRP A 2 -24.18 36.69 -11.82
CA TRP A 2 -24.62 38.07 -12.00
C TRP A 2 -26.14 38.23 -11.97
N LYS A 3 -26.90 37.18 -12.35
CA LYS A 3 -28.38 37.18 -12.29
C LYS A 3 -28.91 37.16 -10.86
N VAL A 4 -28.18 36.50 -9.95
CA VAL A 4 -28.55 36.42 -8.54
C VAL A 4 -28.16 37.71 -7.84
N PHE A 5 -27.00 38.27 -8.18
CA PHE A 5 -26.58 39.60 -7.68
C PHE A 5 -27.59 40.68 -8.04
N ALA A 6 -28.03 40.76 -9.32
CA ALA A 6 -29.01 41.74 -9.77
C ALA A 6 -30.40 41.66 -9.09
N LYS A 7 -30.72 40.52 -8.46
CA LYS A 7 -32.00 40.31 -7.74
C LYS A 7 -31.90 40.52 -6.24
N SER A 8 -30.72 40.34 -5.63
CA SER A 8 -30.56 40.29 -4.18
C SER A 8 -29.58 41.29 -3.62
N ASP A 9 -28.85 42.02 -4.48
CA ASP A 9 -27.74 42.95 -4.14
C ASP A 9 -26.71 42.35 -3.17
N ARG A 10 -26.54 41.01 -3.20
CA ARG A 10 -25.60 40.26 -2.40
C ARG A 10 -24.70 39.39 -3.26
N PHE A 11 -23.42 39.35 -2.90
CA PHE A 11 -22.48 38.44 -3.52
C PHE A 11 -22.70 37.03 -3.00
N TYR A 12 -22.94 36.10 -3.93
CA TYR A 12 -23.01 34.68 -3.67
C TYR A 12 -21.79 34.01 -4.30
N VAL A 13 -21.00 33.32 -3.50
CA VAL A 13 -19.96 32.42 -3.97
C VAL A 13 -20.62 31.04 -4.13
N ARG A 14 -20.51 30.46 -5.31
CA ARG A 14 -20.97 29.10 -5.56
C ARG A 14 -19.85 28.19 -5.13
N GLU A 15 -19.94 27.64 -3.93
CA GLU A 15 -19.07 26.55 -3.49
C GLU A 15 -19.56 25.27 -4.14
N TYR A 16 -18.69 24.62 -4.92
CA TYR A 16 -18.90 23.27 -5.38
C TYR A 16 -18.13 22.36 -4.44
N GLU A 17 -18.81 21.67 -3.56
CA GLU A 17 -18.24 20.46 -2.96
C GLU A 17 -18.23 19.39 -4.04
N GLU A 18 -17.13 19.19 -4.73
CA GLU A 18 -16.89 17.97 -5.47
C GLU A 18 -16.66 16.85 -4.44
N GLU A 19 -17.71 16.08 -4.16
CA GLU A 19 -17.54 14.77 -3.55
C GLU A 19 -16.83 13.86 -4.58
N THR A 20 -15.51 14.00 -4.65
CA THR A 20 -14.68 13.08 -5.43
C THR A 20 -14.55 11.80 -4.62
N ASN A 21 -15.36 10.78 -4.94
CA ASN A 21 -15.16 9.42 -4.45
C ASN A 21 -13.78 8.93 -4.89
N LEU A 22 -12.77 9.13 -4.06
CA LEU A 22 -11.40 8.71 -4.32
C LEU A 22 -11.35 7.18 -4.43
N ARG A 23 -10.59 6.67 -5.38
CA ARG A 23 -10.26 5.25 -5.45
C ARG A 23 -8.89 5.03 -4.87
N CYS A 24 -8.83 4.35 -3.76
CA CYS A 24 -7.59 3.98 -3.09
C CYS A 24 -7.26 2.52 -3.41
N HIS A 25 -6.09 2.28 -3.95
CA HIS A 25 -5.53 0.96 -4.21
C HIS A 25 -4.38 0.71 -3.25
N LEU A 26 -4.60 -0.12 -2.24
CA LEU A 26 -3.56 -0.54 -1.31
C LEU A 26 -2.80 -1.71 -1.93
N LEU A 27 -1.50 -1.57 -2.08
CA LEU A 27 -0.58 -2.60 -2.55
C LEU A 27 0.32 -3.00 -1.38
N LEU A 28 0.08 -4.20 -0.84
CA LEU A 28 0.79 -4.73 0.33
C LEU A 28 1.81 -5.77 -0.12
N ASP A 29 3.06 -5.47 0.15
CA ASP A 29 4.17 -6.41 -0.01
C ASP A 29 4.11 -7.50 1.06
N ALA A 30 4.13 -8.74 0.62
CA ALA A 30 4.13 -9.93 1.45
C ALA A 30 5.33 -10.84 1.13
N SER A 31 6.44 -10.26 0.67
CA SER A 31 7.69 -10.97 0.40
C SER A 31 8.35 -11.54 1.66
N GLY A 32 9.36 -12.36 1.47
CA GLY A 32 10.12 -12.98 2.55
C GLY A 32 10.78 -11.96 3.47
N SER A 33 11.31 -10.84 2.93
CA SER A 33 11.95 -9.77 3.71
C SER A 33 10.99 -9.13 4.72
N MET A 34 9.69 -9.10 4.42
CA MET A 34 8.64 -8.56 5.30
C MET A 34 8.39 -9.43 6.56
N ALA A 35 8.95 -10.65 6.63
CA ALA A 35 8.88 -11.49 7.84
C ALA A 35 9.76 -10.97 8.98
N TYR A 36 10.74 -10.11 8.69
CA TYR A 36 11.69 -9.61 9.68
C TYR A 36 11.02 -8.79 10.78
N GLY A 37 11.63 -8.77 11.97
CA GLY A 37 11.26 -7.91 13.11
C GLY A 37 10.42 -8.60 14.20
N ALA A 38 9.76 -9.73 13.92
CA ALA A 38 8.99 -10.44 14.95
C ALA A 38 9.88 -11.03 16.04
N LYS A 39 9.91 -10.40 17.22
CA LYS A 39 10.63 -10.91 18.39
C LYS A 39 9.62 -11.29 19.48
N LYS A 40 9.46 -12.58 19.74
CA LYS A 40 8.53 -13.09 20.78
C LYS A 40 8.83 -12.52 22.17
N GLU A 41 10.10 -12.28 22.46
CA GLU A 41 10.59 -11.79 23.77
C GLU A 41 10.18 -10.34 24.04
N THR A 42 10.12 -9.50 23.03
CA THR A 42 9.77 -8.07 23.13
C THR A 42 8.34 -7.77 22.70
N GLY A 43 7.63 -8.75 22.13
CA GLY A 43 6.31 -8.54 21.55
C GLY A 43 6.34 -7.62 20.31
N SER A 44 7.51 -7.45 19.68
CA SER A 44 7.62 -6.64 18.46
C SER A 44 6.92 -7.31 17.28
N LEU A 45 6.30 -6.50 16.46
CA LEU A 45 5.63 -6.94 15.24
C LEU A 45 6.67 -7.21 14.14
N SER A 46 6.36 -8.15 13.23
CA SER A 46 7.08 -8.20 11.96
C SER A 46 6.74 -7.00 11.07
N LYS A 47 7.58 -6.74 10.08
CA LYS A 47 7.28 -5.70 9.07
C LYS A 47 5.92 -5.96 8.41
N LEU A 48 5.59 -7.22 8.07
CA LEU A 48 4.29 -7.58 7.50
C LEU A 48 3.12 -7.31 8.45
N GLU A 49 3.25 -7.66 9.74
CA GLU A 49 2.19 -7.40 10.73
C GLU A 49 1.95 -5.90 10.90
N TYR A 50 3.01 -5.10 10.95
CA TYR A 50 2.91 -3.64 11.01
C TYR A 50 2.28 -3.08 9.74
N ALA A 51 2.75 -3.49 8.57
CA ALA A 51 2.23 -3.08 7.28
C ALA A 51 0.75 -3.44 7.09
N SER A 52 0.34 -4.64 7.54
CA SER A 52 -1.06 -5.08 7.51
C SER A 52 -1.96 -4.21 8.41
N ARG A 53 -1.48 -3.84 9.59
CA ARG A 53 -2.21 -2.92 10.48
C ARG A 53 -2.32 -1.53 9.87
N LEU A 54 -1.25 -1.01 9.27
CA LEU A 54 -1.26 0.27 8.56
C LEU A 54 -2.27 0.23 7.40
N ALA A 55 -2.23 -0.82 6.58
CA ALA A 55 -3.19 -1.02 5.49
C ALA A 55 -4.64 -1.06 5.99
N ALA A 56 -4.90 -1.77 7.10
CA ALA A 56 -6.24 -1.82 7.70
C ALA A 56 -6.72 -0.44 8.19
N CYS A 57 -5.84 0.35 8.82
CA CYS A 57 -6.15 1.71 9.25
C CYS A 57 -6.46 2.62 8.06
N LEU A 58 -5.64 2.59 7.00
CA LEU A 58 -5.85 3.38 5.79
C LEU A 58 -7.15 2.98 5.09
N ALA A 59 -7.42 1.67 4.97
CA ALA A 59 -8.68 1.17 4.42
C ALA A 59 -9.89 1.67 5.21
N TYR A 60 -9.82 1.58 6.54
CA TYR A 60 -10.89 2.05 7.42
C TYR A 60 -11.15 3.54 7.27
N LEU A 61 -10.09 4.37 7.27
CA LEU A 61 -10.20 5.83 7.13
C LEU A 61 -10.84 6.21 5.78
N SER A 62 -10.33 5.65 4.68
CA SER A 62 -10.86 5.93 3.34
C SER A 62 -12.33 5.49 3.20
N LEU A 63 -12.67 4.29 3.69
CA LEU A 63 -14.06 3.82 3.64
C LEU A 63 -15.01 4.66 4.52
N ARG A 64 -14.51 5.24 5.62
CA ARG A 64 -15.26 6.21 6.43
C ARG A 64 -15.54 7.53 5.70
N GLN A 65 -14.67 7.91 4.77
CA GLN A 65 -14.81 9.08 3.89
C GLN A 65 -15.64 8.79 2.63
N THR A 66 -16.34 7.66 2.60
CA THR A 66 -17.14 7.21 1.44
C THR A 66 -16.33 6.88 0.19
N ASP A 67 -14.99 6.79 0.31
CA ASP A 67 -14.11 6.39 -0.76
C ASP A 67 -14.22 4.89 -1.08
N SER A 68 -13.69 4.51 -2.25
CA SER A 68 -13.59 3.10 -2.66
C SER A 68 -12.19 2.58 -2.42
N VAL A 69 -12.04 1.49 -1.68
CA VAL A 69 -10.74 0.90 -1.37
C VAL A 69 -10.60 -0.48 -1.98
N GLY A 70 -9.48 -0.74 -2.64
CA GLY A 70 -9.05 -2.07 -3.08
C GLY A 70 -7.76 -2.47 -2.37
N LEU A 71 -7.54 -3.78 -2.24
CA LEU A 71 -6.32 -4.34 -1.67
C LEU A 71 -5.73 -5.37 -2.63
N THR A 72 -4.45 -5.27 -2.88
CA THR A 72 -3.67 -6.28 -3.61
C THR A 72 -2.49 -6.68 -2.74
N THR A 73 -2.35 -7.96 -2.44
CA THR A 73 -1.16 -8.52 -1.79
C THR A 73 -0.29 -9.18 -2.84
N PHE A 74 1.01 -9.01 -2.72
CA PHE A 74 1.97 -9.52 -3.71
C PHE A 74 3.30 -9.93 -3.05
N ASP A 75 4.05 -10.75 -3.76
CA ASP A 75 5.48 -11.06 -3.58
C ASP A 75 6.17 -11.00 -4.95
N SER A 76 6.70 -12.09 -5.49
CA SER A 76 7.17 -12.17 -6.88
C SER A 76 6.03 -12.15 -7.92
N GLN A 77 4.78 -12.26 -7.46
CA GLN A 77 3.55 -12.24 -8.24
C GLN A 77 2.39 -11.69 -7.42
N ILE A 78 1.26 -11.42 -8.08
CA ILE A 78 0.02 -11.05 -7.38
C ILE A 78 -0.54 -12.29 -6.68
N ARG A 79 -0.64 -12.23 -5.35
CA ARG A 79 -1.19 -13.34 -4.52
C ARG A 79 -2.70 -13.26 -4.36
N SER A 80 -3.19 -12.09 -4.02
CA SER A 80 -4.62 -11.87 -3.83
C SER A 80 -5.01 -10.46 -4.24
N GLN A 81 -6.23 -10.29 -4.74
CA GLN A 81 -6.73 -9.00 -5.16
C GLN A 81 -8.19 -8.82 -4.80
N VAL A 82 -8.49 -7.77 -4.05
CA VAL A 82 -9.84 -7.29 -3.75
C VAL A 82 -10.05 -5.98 -4.51
N PRO A 83 -11.01 -5.91 -5.44
CA PRO A 83 -11.22 -4.71 -6.25
C PRO A 83 -11.77 -3.55 -5.39
N PRO A 84 -11.53 -2.28 -5.80
CA PRO A 84 -12.02 -1.12 -5.06
C PRO A 84 -13.55 -1.09 -4.99
N ARG A 85 -14.07 -1.09 -3.76
CA ARG A 85 -15.51 -0.95 -3.44
C ARG A 85 -15.65 -0.18 -2.13
N GLY A 86 -16.86 0.26 -1.82
CA GLY A 86 -17.23 0.84 -0.53
C GLY A 86 -18.12 -0.09 0.29
N GLY A 87 -18.42 0.32 1.53
CA GLY A 87 -19.39 -0.32 2.41
C GLY A 87 -18.79 -1.26 3.47
N ALA A 88 -19.59 -1.55 4.51
CA ALA A 88 -19.15 -2.27 5.70
C ALA A 88 -18.73 -3.74 5.42
N SER A 89 -19.44 -4.43 4.53
CA SER A 89 -19.08 -5.81 4.14
C SER A 89 -17.74 -5.88 3.44
N HIS A 90 -17.41 -4.84 2.68
CA HIS A 90 -16.13 -4.73 1.97
C HIS A 90 -14.97 -4.48 2.94
N THR A 91 -15.19 -3.65 3.97
CA THR A 91 -14.21 -3.47 5.06
C THR A 91 -13.82 -4.81 5.68
N ARG A 92 -14.81 -5.66 5.97
CA ARG A 92 -14.57 -6.98 6.55
C ARG A 92 -13.74 -7.86 5.62
N GLN A 93 -14.06 -7.87 4.32
CA GLN A 93 -13.30 -8.62 3.32
C GLN A 93 -11.82 -8.21 3.26
N ILE A 94 -11.53 -6.90 3.35
CA ILE A 94 -10.15 -6.39 3.39
C ILE A 94 -9.45 -6.86 4.67
N ILE A 95 -10.11 -6.75 5.84
CA ILE A 95 -9.53 -7.16 7.13
C ILE A 95 -9.26 -8.67 7.15
N ASP A 96 -10.20 -9.48 6.66
CA ASP A 96 -10.05 -10.94 6.61
C ASP A 96 -8.87 -11.33 5.69
N LEU A 97 -8.71 -10.65 4.55
CA LEU A 97 -7.57 -10.88 3.67
C LEU A 97 -6.25 -10.48 4.34
N LEU A 98 -6.19 -9.31 4.98
CA LEU A 98 -4.98 -8.87 5.71
C LEU A 98 -4.61 -9.85 6.84
N GLY A 99 -5.61 -10.36 7.57
CA GLY A 99 -5.41 -11.32 8.65
C GLY A 99 -4.95 -12.71 8.18
N SER A 100 -5.25 -13.08 6.95
CA SER A 100 -4.83 -14.36 6.33
C SER A 100 -3.55 -14.25 5.49
N THR A 101 -3.01 -13.04 5.30
CA THR A 101 -1.79 -12.82 4.52
C THR A 101 -0.57 -13.31 5.30
N SER A 102 0.21 -14.19 4.69
CA SER A 102 1.49 -14.68 5.19
C SER A 102 2.61 -14.25 4.23
N THR A 103 3.84 -14.20 4.73
CA THR A 103 5.01 -13.94 3.89
C THR A 103 5.21 -15.05 2.86
N GLY A 104 5.59 -14.64 1.66
CA GLY A 104 5.93 -15.51 0.54
C GLY A 104 7.44 -15.66 0.35
N GLU A 105 7.83 -15.82 -0.90
CA GLU A 105 9.22 -15.97 -1.32
C GLU A 105 9.83 -14.63 -1.76
N GLU A 106 10.70 -14.66 -2.77
CA GLU A 106 11.36 -13.48 -3.34
C GLU A 106 10.39 -12.41 -3.85
N THR A 107 10.90 -11.18 -3.90
CA THR A 107 10.18 -10.05 -4.50
C THR A 107 10.86 -9.59 -5.78
N ASP A 108 10.05 -9.34 -6.82
CA ASP A 108 10.43 -8.53 -7.97
C ASP A 108 9.41 -7.38 -8.11
N LEU A 109 9.63 -6.32 -7.34
CA LEU A 109 8.73 -5.16 -7.32
C LEU A 109 8.50 -4.56 -8.70
N GLY A 110 9.56 -4.47 -9.51
CA GLY A 110 9.46 -3.90 -10.85
C GLY A 110 8.51 -4.70 -11.76
N LYS A 111 8.66 -6.02 -11.75
CA LYS A 111 7.79 -6.94 -12.50
C LYS A 111 6.36 -6.88 -12.01
N VAL A 112 6.15 -6.94 -10.70
CA VAL A 112 4.81 -6.92 -10.10
C VAL A 112 4.10 -5.60 -10.37
N PHE A 113 4.79 -4.46 -10.28
CA PHE A 113 4.19 -3.16 -10.61
C PHE A 113 3.81 -3.07 -12.09
N HIS A 114 4.62 -3.63 -12.99
CA HIS A 114 4.29 -3.74 -14.39
C HIS A 114 3.01 -4.57 -14.64
N GLU A 115 2.79 -5.61 -13.84
CA GLU A 115 1.58 -6.45 -13.90
C GLU A 115 0.35 -5.77 -13.28
N ILE A 116 0.51 -5.05 -12.16
CA ILE A 116 -0.60 -4.41 -11.43
C ILE A 116 -1.11 -3.18 -12.18
N ALA A 117 -0.23 -2.32 -12.70
CA ALA A 117 -0.61 -1.04 -13.27
C ALA A 117 -1.70 -1.14 -14.36
N PRO A 118 -1.65 -2.09 -15.33
CA PRO A 118 -2.71 -2.24 -16.33
C PRO A 118 -4.06 -2.71 -15.77
N ARG A 119 -4.06 -3.33 -14.58
CA ARG A 119 -5.30 -3.81 -13.93
C ARG A 119 -6.07 -2.67 -13.25
N LEU A 120 -5.41 -1.54 -12.98
CA LEU A 120 -6.00 -0.38 -12.35
C LEU A 120 -6.65 0.53 -13.42
N LYS A 121 -7.86 0.16 -13.85
CA LYS A 121 -8.55 0.78 -15.01
C LYS A 121 -8.95 2.25 -14.85
N LYS A 122 -9.04 2.76 -13.63
CA LYS A 122 -9.49 4.14 -13.36
C LYS A 122 -8.48 4.84 -12.47
N ARG A 123 -8.22 6.12 -12.78
CA ARG A 123 -7.35 6.98 -11.97
C ARG A 123 -7.74 6.92 -10.49
N GLY A 124 -6.75 6.90 -9.61
CA GLY A 124 -6.92 6.89 -8.17
C GLY A 124 -5.59 7.03 -7.45
N LEU A 125 -5.65 6.92 -6.14
CA LEU A 125 -4.48 6.87 -5.27
C LEU A 125 -3.98 5.43 -5.17
N VAL A 126 -2.72 5.21 -5.46
CA VAL A 126 -2.01 3.95 -5.25
C VAL A 126 -1.12 4.10 -4.03
N VAL A 127 -1.37 3.32 -3.01
CA VAL A 127 -0.59 3.29 -1.77
C VAL A 127 0.19 2.00 -1.72
N ILE A 128 1.50 2.10 -1.83
CA ILE A 128 2.43 0.96 -1.77
C ILE A 128 2.98 0.87 -0.36
N ILE A 129 2.91 -0.31 0.25
CA ILE A 129 3.41 -0.59 1.60
C ILE A 129 4.41 -1.74 1.47
N SER A 130 5.70 -1.44 1.55
CA SER A 130 6.80 -2.38 1.28
C SER A 130 8.08 -1.87 1.96
N ASP A 131 9.06 -2.73 2.19
CA ASP A 131 10.41 -2.30 2.56
C ASP A 131 11.22 -1.83 1.35
N CYS A 132 10.69 -2.00 0.14
CA CYS A 132 11.32 -1.65 -1.12
C CYS A 132 12.68 -2.34 -1.33
N PHE A 133 12.84 -3.54 -0.79
CA PHE A 133 14.06 -4.32 -0.97
C PHE A 133 14.13 -4.86 -2.40
N GLY A 134 15.15 -4.44 -3.17
CA GLY A 134 15.32 -4.87 -4.55
C GLY A 134 16.10 -3.89 -5.43
N ASP A 135 16.11 -4.15 -6.73
CA ASP A 135 16.80 -3.31 -7.72
C ASP A 135 16.06 -1.98 -7.94
N VAL A 136 16.67 -0.90 -7.46
CA VAL A 136 16.07 0.45 -7.53
C VAL A 136 15.70 0.88 -8.96
N PRO A 137 16.54 0.70 -9.98
CA PRO A 137 16.17 0.98 -11.36
C PRO A 137 14.92 0.24 -11.84
N SER A 138 14.76 -1.03 -11.46
CA SER A 138 13.57 -1.83 -11.79
C SER A 138 12.33 -1.30 -11.09
N ILE A 139 12.43 -0.97 -9.80
CA ILE A 139 11.35 -0.36 -9.02
C ILE A 139 10.89 0.95 -9.67
N LEU A 140 11.83 1.84 -10.00
CA LEU A 140 11.50 3.12 -10.63
C LEU A 140 10.80 2.96 -11.99
N LYS A 141 11.22 1.99 -12.80
CA LYS A 141 10.53 1.65 -14.06
C LYS A 141 9.11 1.15 -13.81
N GLY A 142 8.94 0.30 -12.81
CA GLY A 142 7.62 -0.19 -12.39
C GLY A 142 6.70 0.95 -11.94
N LEU A 143 7.19 1.87 -11.11
CA LEU A 143 6.46 3.06 -10.65
C LEU A 143 6.05 3.99 -11.80
N ALA A 144 6.88 4.11 -12.84
CA ALA A 144 6.56 4.93 -14.01
C ALA A 144 5.25 4.49 -14.69
N HIS A 145 4.88 3.20 -14.64
CA HIS A 145 3.62 2.72 -15.21
C HIS A 145 2.40 3.31 -14.51
N PHE A 146 2.43 3.45 -13.17
CA PHE A 146 1.34 4.09 -12.42
C PHE A 146 1.23 5.57 -12.79
N ASN A 147 2.38 6.26 -12.91
CA ASN A 147 2.40 7.67 -13.30
C ASN A 147 1.87 7.88 -14.73
N HIS A 148 2.25 7.02 -15.70
CA HIS A 148 1.70 7.04 -17.04
C HIS A 148 0.18 6.83 -17.07
N ALA A 149 -0.33 5.99 -16.19
CA ALA A 149 -1.76 5.76 -15.99
C ALA A 149 -2.45 6.90 -15.20
N LYS A 150 -1.70 7.97 -14.84
CA LYS A 150 -2.16 9.15 -14.09
C LYS A 150 -2.67 8.83 -12.68
N HIS A 151 -2.15 7.78 -12.06
CA HIS A 151 -2.38 7.52 -10.63
C HIS A 151 -1.47 8.42 -9.79
N ASP A 152 -2.00 8.87 -8.66
CA ASP A 152 -1.19 9.47 -7.61
C ASP A 152 -0.59 8.32 -6.79
N VAL A 153 0.73 8.35 -6.51
CA VAL A 153 1.42 7.25 -5.83
C VAL A 153 2.02 7.73 -4.52
N VAL A 154 1.73 6.99 -3.46
CA VAL A 154 2.33 7.15 -2.13
C VAL A 154 3.01 5.85 -1.74
N ILE A 155 4.24 5.93 -1.23
CA ILE A 155 4.99 4.77 -0.75
C ILE A 155 5.20 4.92 0.76
N PHE A 156 4.75 3.93 1.52
CA PHE A 156 5.12 3.74 2.91
C PHE A 156 6.25 2.70 2.94
N GLN A 157 7.46 3.18 3.13
CA GLN A 157 8.62 2.31 3.27
C GLN A 157 8.70 1.82 4.72
N ILE A 158 8.67 0.50 4.90
CA ILE A 158 8.64 -0.15 6.21
C ILE A 158 10.05 -0.62 6.56
N TRP A 159 10.54 -0.14 7.68
CA TRP A 159 11.85 -0.51 8.23
C TRP A 159 11.68 -1.10 9.63
N ASP A 160 12.49 -2.12 9.92
CA ASP A 160 12.66 -2.54 11.31
C ASP A 160 13.72 -1.65 11.98
N ARG A 161 13.63 -1.55 13.30
CA ARG A 161 14.57 -0.77 14.08
C ARG A 161 16.02 -1.28 13.96
N ASP A 162 16.18 -2.59 13.87
CA ASP A 162 17.50 -3.21 13.70
C ASP A 162 18.12 -2.86 12.33
N GLU A 163 17.32 -2.65 11.29
CA GLU A 163 17.78 -2.20 9.97
C GLU A 163 18.25 -0.73 9.98
N LEU A 164 17.60 0.11 10.81
CA LEU A 164 17.95 1.52 10.95
C LEU A 164 19.15 1.77 11.86
N GLU A 165 19.21 1.08 13.00
CA GLU A 165 20.21 1.32 14.05
C GLU A 165 21.43 0.40 13.96
N PHE A 166 21.29 -0.73 13.26
CA PHE A 166 22.30 -1.77 13.11
C PHE A 166 23.00 -2.12 14.44
N PRO A 167 22.28 -2.59 15.46
CA PRO A 167 22.79 -2.72 16.85
C PRO A 167 23.75 -3.90 17.07
N PHE A 168 24.14 -4.60 16.01
CA PHE A 168 24.93 -5.81 16.03
C PHE A 168 26.42 -5.49 16.35
N ARG A 169 26.85 -5.81 17.58
CA ARG A 169 28.22 -5.52 18.07
C ARG A 169 29.13 -6.75 18.18
N SER A 170 28.57 -7.94 17.97
CA SER A 170 29.29 -9.22 18.03
C SER A 170 29.22 -9.95 16.69
N TRP A 171 29.92 -11.07 16.57
CA TRP A 171 29.80 -11.94 15.41
C TRP A 171 28.32 -12.32 15.22
N THR A 172 27.73 -11.90 14.12
CA THR A 172 26.32 -12.08 13.81
C THR A 172 26.22 -12.71 12.42
N ARG A 173 25.44 -13.78 12.34
CA ARG A 173 25.13 -14.41 11.07
C ARG A 173 23.84 -13.77 10.52
N PHE A 174 23.89 -13.32 9.28
CA PHE A 174 22.75 -12.82 8.55
C PHE A 174 22.30 -13.88 7.55
N ASP A 175 21.07 -14.34 7.67
CA ASP A 175 20.44 -15.25 6.71
C ASP A 175 19.49 -14.45 5.81
N CYS A 176 19.58 -14.65 4.49
CA CYS A 176 18.68 -14.00 3.54
C CYS A 176 17.28 -14.61 3.65
N LEU A 177 16.26 -13.80 3.83
CA LEU A 177 14.87 -14.25 3.96
C LEU A 177 14.20 -14.48 2.59
N GLU A 178 14.78 -13.96 1.53
CA GLU A 178 14.23 -14.10 0.17
C GLU A 178 14.88 -15.22 -0.64
N ASN A 179 16.12 -15.58 -0.34
CA ASN A 179 16.85 -16.63 -1.05
C ASN A 179 17.37 -17.68 -0.07
N LEU A 180 16.65 -18.76 0.14
CA LEU A 180 17.02 -19.86 1.02
C LEU A 180 18.32 -20.59 0.61
N GLY A 181 18.92 -20.23 -0.51
CA GLY A 181 20.16 -20.82 -1.05
C GLY A 181 21.43 -20.01 -0.84
N LEU A 182 21.33 -18.72 -0.50
CA LEU A 182 22.48 -17.85 -0.22
C LEU A 182 22.76 -17.85 1.29
N LYS A 183 23.84 -18.49 1.69
CA LYS A 183 24.39 -18.46 3.05
C LYS A 183 25.63 -17.59 3.09
#